data_29ad44151b041e1b95b5e8c893aea63b
#
_entry.id   29ad44151b041e1b95b5e8c893aea63b
#
_cell.length_a   1.000
_cell.length_b   1.000
_cell.length_c   1.000
_cell.angle_alpha   90.00
_cell.angle_beta   90.00
_cell.angle_gamma   90.00
#
_symmetry.space_group_name_H-M   'P 1'
#
loop_
_entity.id
_entity.type
_entity.pdbx_description
1 polymer ?
#
loop_
_entity_poly.entity_id
_entity_poly.type
_entity_poly.pdbx_seq_one_letter_code
_entity_poly.pdbx_strand_id
1 'polypeptide(L)'
;SRRQRQMCIRDSTLDNEEASLTVGEQVPFPTGSYANSNNSNSVNPFTTVNREDVGVMLKVKPQISKGNAVRLEIEQESSAVKTGTADSQLGATTTKSTIQTNVMIQDGELLVLGGLIEGTTGESESKVPFLGDIPILGNLFKSSNNSDREKVLMMFIRPTIIRTPEDSNKLSQVKFEHLKTRDFEGNKDSAVARQLKDFIEQGKILDTTE
;
A
#
# COMPACT_ATOMS: atom_id res chain seq x y z
N SER A 1 -19.60 -6.45 -2.90
CA SER A 1 -18.77 -5.57 -3.75
C SER A 1 -17.30 -5.80 -3.39
N ARG A 2 -16.58 -6.55 -4.25
CA ARG A 2 -15.12 -6.76 -4.11
C ARG A 2 -14.43 -5.43 -4.39
N ARG A 3 -13.87 -4.80 -3.36
CA ARG A 3 -12.99 -3.65 -3.53
C ARG A 3 -11.59 -4.16 -3.88
N GLN A 4 -11.22 -4.05 -5.14
CA GLN A 4 -9.85 -4.27 -5.59
C GLN A 4 -9.06 -2.98 -5.31
N ARG A 5 -8.00 -3.09 -4.50
CA ARG A 5 -7.06 -2.00 -4.29
C ARG A 5 -5.88 -2.22 -5.21
N GLN A 6 -5.68 -1.30 -6.14
CA GLN A 6 -4.52 -1.26 -7.00
C GLN A 6 -3.64 -0.09 -6.55
N MET A 7 -2.40 -0.39 -6.18
CA MET A 7 -1.40 0.62 -5.87
C MET A 7 -0.39 0.64 -7.01
N CYS A 8 -0.17 1.80 -7.60
CA CYS A 8 0.80 2.01 -8.66
C CYS A 8 1.86 2.99 -8.14
N ILE A 9 3.09 2.50 -8.03
CA ILE A 9 4.26 3.30 -7.67
C ILE A 9 5.08 3.51 -8.93
N ARG A 10 5.54 4.74 -9.14
CA ARG A 10 6.44 5.09 -10.24
C ARG A 10 7.56 5.93 -9.67
N ASP A 11 8.78 5.45 -9.85
CA ASP A 11 9.99 6.11 -9.40
C ASP A 11 11.00 6.17 -10.53
N SER A 12 11.94 7.10 -10.47
CA SER A 12 13.00 7.30 -11.46
C SER A 12 14.33 7.38 -10.72
N THR A 13 15.28 6.57 -11.16
CA THR A 13 16.61 6.50 -10.56
C THR A 13 17.69 6.45 -11.65
N LEU A 14 18.91 6.77 -11.29
CA LEU A 14 20.07 6.65 -12.14
C LEU A 14 20.58 5.21 -12.18
N ASP A 15 21.37 4.88 -13.20
CA ASP A 15 22.00 3.57 -13.32
C ASP A 15 22.95 3.33 -12.13
N ASN A 16 22.84 2.17 -11.52
CA ASN A 16 23.61 1.72 -10.34
C ASN A 16 23.42 2.57 -9.07
N GLU A 17 22.41 3.45 -9.03
CA GLU A 17 22.04 4.20 -7.82
C GLU A 17 20.80 3.61 -7.16
N GLU A 18 20.81 3.57 -5.83
CA GLU A 18 19.67 3.13 -5.03
C GLU A 18 18.66 4.29 -4.89
N ALA A 19 17.42 4.02 -5.26
CA ALA A 19 16.31 4.90 -4.98
C ALA A 19 15.40 4.29 -3.93
N SER A 20 14.88 5.13 -3.05
CA SER A 20 13.92 4.72 -2.03
C SER A 20 12.71 5.64 -2.00
N LEU A 21 11.54 5.05 -1.96
CA LEU A 21 10.26 5.74 -1.83
C LEU A 21 9.50 5.18 -0.63
N THR A 22 9.14 6.05 0.30
CA THR A 22 8.29 5.69 1.44
C THR A 22 7.02 6.51 1.40
N VAL A 23 5.88 5.84 1.40
CA VAL A 23 4.55 6.45 1.45
C VAL A 23 3.76 5.79 2.57
N GLY A 24 3.46 6.54 3.62
CA GLY A 24 2.78 5.96 4.79
C GLY A 24 2.41 7.01 5.83
N GLU A 25 1.96 6.51 6.96
CA GLU A 25 1.58 7.26 8.14
C GLU A 25 2.41 6.79 9.34
N GLN A 26 2.70 7.69 10.25
CA GLN A 26 3.37 7.34 11.50
C GLN A 26 2.33 6.92 12.54
N VAL A 27 2.42 5.68 12.97
CA VAL A 27 1.50 5.11 13.96
C VAL A 27 2.22 5.03 15.32
N PRO A 28 1.61 5.55 16.39
CA PRO A 28 2.18 5.47 17.73
C PRO A 28 1.98 4.07 18.32
N PHE A 29 3.06 3.49 18.83
CA PHE A 29 3.06 2.24 19.59
C PHE A 29 3.49 2.49 21.02
N PRO A 30 2.68 2.15 22.04
CA PRO A 30 3.07 2.27 23.43
C PRO A 30 4.19 1.28 23.75
N THR A 31 5.32 1.77 24.26
CA THR A 31 6.51 0.96 24.59
C THR A 31 6.65 0.70 26.09
N GLY A 32 5.95 1.43 26.92
CA GLY A 32 5.95 1.22 28.37
C GLY A 32 5.05 2.22 29.09
N SER A 33 4.51 1.78 30.22
CA SER A 33 3.82 2.64 31.18
C SER A 33 4.46 2.47 32.54
N TYR A 34 4.95 3.55 33.11
CA TYR A 34 5.47 3.55 34.46
C TYR A 34 4.45 4.20 35.40
N ALA A 35 3.94 3.41 36.33
CA ALA A 35 3.16 3.94 37.44
C ALA A 35 4.12 4.23 38.61
N ASN A 36 4.31 5.50 38.95
CA ASN A 36 5.11 5.86 40.12
C ASN A 36 4.22 5.75 41.39
N SER A 37 4.45 4.72 42.19
CA SER A 37 3.63 4.40 43.37
C SER A 37 4.11 5.09 44.66
N ASN A 38 4.85 6.18 44.60
CA ASN A 38 5.47 6.79 45.77
C ASN A 38 4.68 7.94 46.42
N ASN A 39 3.41 8.12 46.13
CA ASN A 39 2.56 8.91 47.02
C ASN A 39 1.07 8.72 46.70
N SER A 40 0.29 8.57 47.71
CA SER A 40 -1.09 8.09 47.71
C SER A 40 -2.16 9.01 47.13
N ASN A 41 -1.85 9.98 46.27
CA ASN A 41 -2.90 10.87 45.78
C ASN A 41 -2.77 11.38 44.29
N SER A 42 -1.85 10.88 43.49
CA SER A 42 -1.85 11.20 42.05
C SER A 42 -1.03 10.19 41.28
N VAL A 43 -1.69 9.18 40.74
CA VAL A 43 -1.06 8.27 39.76
C VAL A 43 -1.10 8.97 38.40
N ASN A 44 0.02 9.55 38.01
CA ASN A 44 0.15 10.08 36.67
C ASN A 44 0.95 9.06 35.83
N PRO A 45 0.28 8.20 35.05
CA PRO A 45 0.97 7.21 34.24
C PRO A 45 1.66 7.89 33.07
N PHE A 46 2.97 7.84 33.03
CA PHE A 46 3.75 8.23 31.86
C PHE A 46 3.75 7.07 30.87
N THR A 47 3.14 7.27 29.70
CA THR A 47 3.21 6.33 28.60
C THR A 47 4.27 6.78 27.61
N THR A 48 5.28 5.95 27.43
CA THR A 48 6.28 6.16 26.37
C THR A 48 5.75 5.59 25.07
N VAL A 49 5.84 6.37 24.01
CA VAL A 49 5.31 6.02 22.69
C VAL A 49 6.43 6.02 21.68
N ASN A 50 6.62 4.91 20.96
CA ASN A 50 7.45 4.85 19.76
C ASN A 50 6.56 5.05 18.53
N ARG A 51 7.05 5.77 17.52
CA ARG A 51 6.34 5.97 16.26
C ARG A 51 7.01 5.14 15.19
N GLU A 52 6.23 4.31 14.52
CA GLU A 52 6.68 3.48 13.41
C GLU A 52 5.96 3.88 12.13
N ASP A 53 6.69 3.89 11.02
CA ASP A 53 6.14 4.17 9.72
C ASP A 53 5.35 2.96 9.22
N VAL A 54 4.07 3.18 8.95
CA VAL A 54 3.17 2.16 8.40
C VAL A 54 2.69 2.62 7.03
N GLY A 55 2.96 1.81 6.02
CA GLY A 55 2.64 2.16 4.65
C GLY A 55 3.38 1.30 3.64
N VAL A 56 3.81 1.88 2.55
CA VAL A 56 4.59 1.21 1.52
C VAL A 56 5.97 1.83 1.43
N MET A 57 6.96 0.97 1.52
CA MET A 57 8.36 1.29 1.26
C MET A 57 8.84 0.50 0.05
N LEU A 58 9.48 1.17 -0.87
CA LEU A 58 10.12 0.58 -2.04
C LEU A 58 11.57 1.07 -2.08
N LYS A 59 12.50 0.13 -2.15
CA LYS A 59 13.89 0.42 -2.51
C LYS A 59 14.21 -0.35 -3.78
N VAL A 60 14.82 0.33 -4.72
CA VAL A 60 15.22 -0.26 -5.99
C VAL A 60 16.60 0.22 -6.39
N LYS A 61 17.43 -0.71 -6.80
CA LYS A 61 18.75 -0.42 -7.38
C LYS A 61 18.82 -1.07 -8.75
N PRO A 62 18.73 -0.28 -9.83
CA PRO A 62 18.87 -0.79 -11.17
C PRO A 62 20.33 -0.84 -11.59
N GLN A 63 20.65 -1.80 -12.45
CA GLN A 63 21.91 -1.90 -13.15
C GLN A 63 21.64 -2.26 -14.60
N ILE A 64 21.99 -1.36 -15.51
CA ILE A 64 21.77 -1.57 -16.92
C ILE A 64 22.89 -2.47 -17.47
N SER A 65 22.50 -3.58 -18.09
CA SER A 65 23.41 -4.55 -18.70
C SER A 65 23.47 -4.35 -20.22
N LYS A 66 24.49 -4.94 -20.86
CA LYS A 66 24.57 -4.93 -22.31
C LYS A 66 23.35 -5.62 -22.93
N GLY A 67 22.73 -5.01 -23.94
CA GLY A 67 21.58 -5.60 -24.64
C GLY A 67 20.19 -5.19 -24.09
N ASN A 68 20.06 -4.02 -23.47
CA ASN A 68 18.80 -3.48 -22.95
C ASN A 68 18.19 -4.26 -21.79
N ALA A 69 18.93 -5.18 -21.17
CA ALA A 69 18.49 -5.86 -19.97
C ALA A 69 18.83 -5.01 -18.74
N VAL A 70 17.90 -4.93 -17.80
CA VAL A 70 18.07 -4.25 -16.53
C VAL A 70 18.07 -5.28 -15.43
N ARG A 71 19.14 -5.31 -14.63
CA ARG A 71 19.17 -6.03 -13.37
C ARG A 71 18.58 -5.12 -12.31
N LEU A 72 17.61 -5.61 -11.59
CA LEU A 72 16.94 -4.88 -10.53
C LEU A 72 17.15 -5.61 -9.21
N GLU A 73 17.69 -4.94 -8.25
CA GLU A 73 17.65 -5.33 -6.84
C GLU A 73 16.49 -4.56 -6.19
N ILE A 74 15.52 -5.30 -5.69
CA ILE A 74 14.25 -4.74 -5.23
C ILE A 74 14.00 -5.21 -3.81
N GLU A 75 13.74 -4.26 -2.93
CA GLU A 75 13.21 -4.48 -1.59
C GLU A 75 11.92 -3.68 -1.46
N GLN A 76 10.82 -4.39 -1.27
CA GLN A 76 9.53 -3.76 -1.05
C GLN A 76 8.92 -4.25 0.26
N GLU A 77 8.41 -3.31 1.02
CA GLU A 77 7.63 -3.54 2.23
C GLU A 77 6.27 -2.86 2.10
N SER A 78 5.24 -3.59 2.45
CA SER A 78 3.88 -3.04 2.57
C SER A 78 3.34 -3.39 3.94
N SER A 79 3.03 -2.38 4.72
CA SER A 79 2.45 -2.51 6.05
C SER A 79 1.11 -1.77 6.14
N ALA A 80 0.22 -2.28 6.97
CA ALA A 80 -1.08 -1.67 7.22
C ALA A 80 -1.53 -1.94 8.66
N VAL A 81 -2.18 -0.96 9.27
CA VAL A 81 -2.81 -1.13 10.59
C VAL A 81 -4.10 -1.92 10.43
N LYS A 82 -4.28 -2.95 11.26
CA LYS A 82 -5.51 -3.72 11.31
C LYS A 82 -6.60 -2.90 11.98
N THR A 83 -7.70 -2.69 11.28
CA THR A 83 -8.84 -1.91 11.78
C THR A 83 -9.41 -2.51 13.08
N GLY A 84 -9.67 -1.65 14.07
CA GLY A 84 -10.24 -2.06 15.37
C GLY A 84 -9.22 -2.39 16.44
N THR A 85 -7.92 -2.24 16.17
CA THR A 85 -6.86 -2.47 17.18
C THR A 85 -6.12 -1.21 17.59
N ALA A 86 -6.43 -0.07 16.98
CA ALA A 86 -5.73 1.20 17.24
C ALA A 86 -5.94 1.73 18.68
N ASP A 87 -7.07 1.43 19.30
CA ASP A 87 -7.43 1.87 20.67
C ASP A 87 -7.08 0.85 21.76
N SER A 88 -6.39 -0.24 21.43
CA SER A 88 -6.01 -1.21 22.46
C SER A 88 -4.87 -0.66 23.32
N GLN A 89 -4.92 -0.88 24.63
CA GLN A 89 -3.83 -0.53 25.56
C GLN A 89 -2.51 -1.22 25.21
N LEU A 90 -2.54 -2.25 24.37
CA LEU A 90 -1.39 -3.02 23.89
C LEU A 90 -0.81 -2.47 22.59
N GLY A 91 -1.42 -1.43 22.00
CA GLY A 91 -0.99 -0.84 20.73
C GLY A 91 -1.72 -1.40 19.51
N ALA A 92 -1.45 -0.82 18.38
CA ALA A 92 -2.05 -1.21 17.11
C ALA A 92 -1.42 -2.50 16.57
N THR A 93 -2.23 -3.40 16.04
CA THR A 93 -1.74 -4.57 15.30
C THR A 93 -1.50 -4.21 13.85
N THR A 94 -0.31 -4.48 13.33
CA THR A 94 0.03 -4.24 11.93
C THR A 94 0.14 -5.54 11.15
N THR A 95 -0.22 -5.49 9.88
CA THR A 95 0.06 -6.54 8.91
C THR A 95 1.20 -6.06 8.02
N LYS A 96 2.23 -6.89 7.86
CA LYS A 96 3.43 -6.57 7.08
C LYS A 96 3.66 -7.62 6.02
N SER A 97 3.97 -7.19 4.81
CA SER A 97 4.38 -8.04 3.69
C SER A 97 5.67 -7.48 3.12
N THR A 98 6.71 -8.30 3.03
CA THR A 98 8.02 -7.89 2.51
C THR A 98 8.41 -8.81 1.37
N ILE A 99 8.91 -8.24 0.29
CA ILE A 99 9.50 -8.95 -0.85
C ILE A 99 10.88 -8.38 -1.09
N GLN A 100 11.87 -9.25 -1.13
CA GLN A 100 13.26 -8.92 -1.45
C GLN A 100 13.74 -9.85 -2.53
N THR A 101 14.15 -9.32 -3.67
CA THR A 101 14.50 -10.13 -4.82
C THR A 101 15.45 -9.41 -5.77
N ASN A 102 16.24 -10.22 -6.50
CA ASN A 102 17.11 -9.77 -7.58
C ASN A 102 16.63 -10.40 -8.88
N VAL A 103 16.30 -9.59 -9.86
CA VAL A 103 15.76 -10.04 -11.13
C VAL A 103 16.46 -9.37 -12.29
N MET A 104 16.42 -10.02 -13.44
CA MET A 104 16.87 -9.45 -14.72
C MET A 104 15.69 -9.45 -15.68
N ILE A 105 15.43 -8.30 -16.29
CA ILE A 105 14.27 -8.08 -17.15
C ILE A 105 14.65 -7.19 -18.31
N GLN A 106 14.01 -7.36 -19.47
CA GLN A 106 14.20 -6.49 -20.63
C GLN A 106 13.50 -5.15 -20.44
N ASP A 107 14.02 -4.12 -21.10
CA ASP A 107 13.42 -2.79 -21.12
C ASP A 107 11.97 -2.84 -21.62
N GLY A 108 11.03 -2.26 -20.83
CA GLY A 108 9.61 -2.20 -21.16
C GLY A 108 8.80 -3.46 -20.87
N GLU A 109 9.41 -4.58 -20.54
CA GLU A 109 8.69 -5.81 -20.18
C GLU A 109 8.05 -5.74 -18.80
N LEU A 110 6.96 -6.50 -18.61
CA LEU A 110 6.28 -6.64 -17.34
C LEU A 110 6.64 -7.96 -16.67
N LEU A 111 7.25 -7.90 -15.50
CA LEU A 111 7.59 -9.07 -14.71
C LEU A 111 6.71 -9.17 -13.46
N VAL A 112 6.29 -10.40 -13.14
CA VAL A 112 5.68 -10.73 -11.87
C VAL A 112 6.78 -11.11 -10.88
N LEU A 113 6.98 -10.32 -9.84
CA LEU A 113 8.00 -10.58 -8.82
C LEU A 113 7.59 -11.68 -7.86
N GLY A 114 6.32 -11.78 -7.59
CA GLY A 114 5.76 -12.78 -6.68
C GLY A 114 4.34 -12.44 -6.27
N GLY A 115 3.77 -13.29 -5.46
CA GLY A 115 2.44 -13.08 -4.95
C GLY A 115 2.10 -14.04 -3.82
N LEU A 116 1.03 -13.71 -3.10
CA LEU A 116 0.42 -14.54 -2.06
C LEU A 116 -1.04 -14.75 -2.40
N ILE A 117 -1.47 -15.99 -2.35
CA ILE A 117 -2.89 -16.36 -2.41
C ILE A 117 -3.19 -17.06 -1.08
N GLU A 118 -4.04 -16.45 -0.30
CA GLU A 118 -4.45 -16.95 1.01
C GLU A 118 -5.96 -17.11 1.02
N GLY A 119 -6.44 -18.33 1.23
CA GLY A 119 -7.86 -18.65 1.39
C GLY A 119 -8.14 -18.97 2.86
N THR A 120 -9.11 -18.28 3.45
CA THR A 120 -9.60 -18.57 4.80
C THR A 120 -11.07 -18.88 4.73
N THR A 121 -11.43 -20.12 5.05
CA THR A 121 -12.81 -20.57 5.18
C THR A 121 -13.16 -20.62 6.66
N GLY A 122 -14.16 -19.86 7.06
CA GLY A 122 -14.71 -19.89 8.42
C GLY A 122 -16.13 -20.43 8.39
N GLU A 123 -16.36 -21.51 9.09
CA GLU A 123 -17.69 -22.06 9.32
C GLU A 123 -18.06 -21.85 10.79
N SER A 124 -19.18 -21.18 11.02
CA SER A 124 -19.72 -20.96 12.36
C SER A 124 -21.15 -21.47 12.37
N GLU A 125 -21.37 -22.51 13.17
CA GLU A 125 -22.71 -23.06 13.42
C GLU A 125 -23.14 -22.68 14.85
N SER A 126 -24.27 -22.01 14.96
CA SER A 126 -24.93 -21.73 16.22
C SER A 126 -26.25 -22.47 16.27
N LYS A 127 -26.41 -23.38 17.22
CA LYS A 127 -27.65 -24.14 17.40
C LYS A 127 -28.15 -24.03 18.84
N VAL A 128 -29.48 -24.03 18.99
CA VAL A 128 -30.09 -24.12 20.32
C VAL A 128 -30.01 -25.58 20.77
N PRO A 129 -29.41 -25.87 21.95
CA PRO A 129 -29.34 -27.24 22.47
C PRO A 129 -30.72 -27.87 22.52
N PHE A 130 -30.83 -29.16 22.21
CA PHE A 130 -32.06 -29.99 22.15
C PHE A 130 -32.99 -29.64 20.99
N LEU A 131 -33.24 -28.38 20.66
CA LEU A 131 -34.17 -27.97 19.62
C LEU A 131 -33.54 -28.04 18.21
N GLY A 132 -32.22 -27.81 18.12
CA GLY A 132 -31.46 -27.88 16.87
C GLY A 132 -31.24 -29.31 16.36
N ASP A 133 -31.43 -30.33 17.19
CA ASP A 133 -31.21 -31.75 16.84
C ASP A 133 -32.50 -32.49 16.41
N ILE A 134 -33.65 -31.78 16.40
CA ILE A 134 -34.93 -32.37 15.96
C ILE A 134 -34.95 -32.51 14.43
N PRO A 135 -35.16 -33.72 13.89
CA PRO A 135 -35.31 -33.91 12.46
C PRO A 135 -36.50 -33.11 11.95
N ILE A 136 -36.35 -32.40 10.83
CA ILE A 136 -37.31 -31.52 10.15
C ILE A 136 -37.44 -30.12 10.75
N LEU A 137 -37.55 -29.95 12.07
CA LEU A 137 -37.70 -28.63 12.74
C LEU A 137 -36.38 -28.01 13.14
N GLY A 138 -35.28 -28.77 13.24
CA GLY A 138 -34.00 -28.33 13.68
C GLY A 138 -33.38 -27.18 12.85
N ASN A 139 -33.74 -27.12 11.55
CA ASN A 139 -33.27 -26.05 10.68
C ASN A 139 -33.81 -24.66 11.04
N LEU A 140 -34.91 -24.55 11.77
CA LEU A 140 -35.47 -23.31 12.28
C LEU A 140 -34.69 -22.79 13.50
N PHE A 141 -33.92 -23.67 14.16
CA PHE A 141 -33.15 -23.39 15.40
C PHE A 141 -31.65 -23.51 15.19
N LYS A 142 -31.20 -23.55 13.93
CA LYS A 142 -29.80 -23.52 13.52
C LYS A 142 -29.53 -22.27 12.72
N SER A 143 -28.42 -21.63 12.99
CA SER A 143 -27.85 -20.57 12.14
C SER A 143 -26.47 -21.00 11.71
N SER A 144 -26.25 -21.23 10.43
CA SER A 144 -24.94 -21.47 9.85
C SER A 144 -24.47 -20.22 9.12
N ASN A 145 -23.28 -19.77 9.44
CA ASN A 145 -22.63 -18.67 8.76
C ASN A 145 -21.31 -19.16 8.16
N ASN A 146 -21.29 -19.25 6.84
CA ASN A 146 -20.09 -19.58 6.07
C ASN A 146 -19.45 -18.28 5.58
N SER A 147 -18.22 -18.08 5.95
CA SER A 147 -17.42 -16.93 5.52
C SER A 147 -16.19 -17.42 4.78
N ASP A 148 -16.18 -17.25 3.46
CA ASP A 148 -15.02 -17.48 2.63
C ASP A 148 -14.31 -16.14 2.35
N ARG A 149 -13.05 -16.06 2.74
CA ARG A 149 -12.22 -14.91 2.50
C ARG A 149 -10.98 -15.31 1.73
N GLU A 150 -10.82 -14.75 0.55
CA GLU A 150 -9.66 -14.93 -0.29
C GLU A 150 -8.88 -13.61 -0.36
N LYS A 151 -7.60 -13.67 -0.05
CA LYS A 151 -6.66 -12.56 -0.16
C LYS A 151 -5.64 -12.90 -1.22
N VAL A 152 -5.59 -12.09 -2.25
CA VAL A 152 -4.61 -12.21 -3.34
C VAL A 152 -3.75 -10.95 -3.33
N LEU A 153 -2.45 -11.13 -3.19
CA LEU A 153 -1.43 -10.09 -3.32
C LEU A 153 -0.53 -10.49 -4.48
N MET A 154 -0.43 -9.65 -5.49
CA MET A 154 0.50 -9.84 -6.61
C MET A 154 1.28 -8.56 -6.86
N MET A 155 2.56 -8.71 -7.14
CA MET A 155 3.46 -7.62 -7.41
C MET A 155 4.02 -7.71 -8.82
N PHE A 156 3.94 -6.60 -9.53
CA PHE A 156 4.40 -6.46 -10.91
C PHE A 156 5.41 -5.32 -10.97
N ILE A 157 6.43 -5.49 -11.80
CA ILE A 157 7.40 -4.43 -12.10
C ILE A 157 7.60 -4.30 -13.61
N ARG A 158 7.76 -3.07 -14.07
CA ARG A 158 8.13 -2.75 -15.46
C ARG A 158 9.20 -1.67 -15.44
N PRO A 159 10.45 -1.99 -15.76
CA PRO A 159 11.48 -1.00 -15.98
C PRO A 159 11.30 -0.32 -17.34
N THR A 160 11.75 0.92 -17.44
CA THR A 160 11.84 1.66 -18.69
C THR A 160 13.13 2.45 -18.69
N ILE A 161 14.01 2.19 -19.65
CA ILE A 161 15.28 2.89 -19.78
C ILE A 161 15.04 4.19 -20.54
N ILE A 162 15.41 5.31 -19.95
CA ILE A 162 15.35 6.63 -20.56
C ILE A 162 16.75 6.97 -21.02
N ARG A 163 16.95 7.17 -22.35
CA ARG A 163 18.27 7.46 -22.92
C ARG A 163 18.39 8.89 -23.42
N THR A 164 17.28 9.47 -23.85
CA THR A 164 17.25 10.82 -24.39
C THR A 164 16.37 11.73 -23.53
N PRO A 165 16.69 13.04 -23.44
CA PRO A 165 15.82 14.00 -22.77
C PRO A 165 14.41 14.06 -23.37
N GLU A 166 14.30 13.81 -24.69
CA GLU A 166 13.01 13.78 -25.38
C GLU A 166 12.12 12.63 -24.93
N ASP A 167 12.69 11.46 -24.68
CA ASP A 167 11.96 10.30 -24.15
C ASP A 167 11.48 10.57 -22.72
N SER A 168 12.30 11.27 -21.90
CA SER A 168 11.93 11.73 -20.58
C SER A 168 10.72 12.66 -20.61
N ASN A 169 10.74 13.63 -21.53
CA ASN A 169 9.64 14.59 -21.68
C ASN A 169 8.35 13.90 -22.15
N LYS A 170 8.43 13.02 -23.14
CA LYS A 170 7.27 12.23 -23.60
C LYS A 170 6.67 11.39 -22.46
N LEU A 171 7.52 10.69 -21.71
CA LEU A 171 7.07 9.86 -20.59
C LEU A 171 6.43 10.70 -19.49
N SER A 172 6.97 11.87 -19.20
CA SER A 172 6.43 12.84 -18.24
C SER A 172 5.08 13.39 -18.69
N GLN A 173 4.94 13.74 -19.97
CA GLN A 173 3.68 14.20 -20.54
C GLN A 173 2.58 13.13 -20.47
N VAL A 174 2.88 11.88 -20.83
CA VAL A 174 1.93 10.77 -20.74
C VAL A 174 1.50 10.53 -19.28
N LYS A 175 2.46 10.61 -18.33
CA LYS A 175 2.14 10.49 -16.90
C LYS A 175 1.24 11.62 -16.42
N PHE A 176 1.52 12.83 -16.86
CA PHE A 176 0.77 14.03 -16.51
C PHE A 176 -0.66 13.99 -17.08
N GLU A 177 -0.84 13.61 -18.35
CA GLU A 177 -2.15 13.42 -18.97
C GLU A 177 -2.98 12.35 -18.24
N HIS A 178 -2.34 11.28 -17.81
CA HIS A 178 -3.03 10.22 -17.07
C HIS A 178 -3.50 10.66 -15.68
N LEU A 179 -2.72 11.49 -14.98
CA LEU A 179 -3.13 12.12 -13.72
C LEU A 179 -4.28 13.08 -13.95
N LYS A 180 -4.18 13.92 -14.99
CA LYS A 180 -5.23 14.87 -15.39
C LYS A 180 -6.57 14.16 -15.64
N THR A 181 -6.57 13.08 -16.41
CA THR A 181 -7.79 12.35 -16.74
C THR A 181 -8.44 11.70 -15.50
N ARG A 182 -7.66 11.14 -14.58
CA ARG A 182 -8.19 10.49 -13.36
C ARG A 182 -8.75 11.47 -12.34
N ASP A 183 -8.08 12.61 -12.13
CA ASP A 183 -8.49 13.57 -11.11
C ASP A 183 -9.56 14.55 -11.60
N PHE A 184 -9.54 14.91 -12.89
CA PHE A 184 -10.52 15.84 -13.45
C PHE A 184 -11.88 15.20 -13.72
N GLU A 185 -11.96 13.91 -14.05
CA GLU A 185 -13.27 13.23 -14.21
C GLU A 185 -13.90 12.83 -12.87
N GLY A 186 -13.08 12.61 -11.84
CA GLY A 186 -13.57 12.14 -10.52
C GLY A 186 -13.95 13.26 -9.55
N ASN A 187 -13.29 14.41 -9.58
CA ASN A 187 -13.54 15.48 -8.60
C ASN A 187 -13.05 16.85 -9.10
N LYS A 188 -13.90 17.53 -9.86
CA LYS A 188 -13.62 18.85 -10.47
C LYS A 188 -13.31 19.98 -9.46
N ASP A 189 -13.65 19.78 -8.18
CA ASP A 189 -13.49 20.76 -7.12
C ASP A 189 -12.34 20.50 -6.15
N SER A 190 -11.50 19.48 -6.40
CA SER A 190 -10.38 19.20 -5.51
C SER A 190 -9.33 20.31 -5.56
N ALA A 191 -8.72 20.61 -4.40
CA ALA A 191 -7.63 21.58 -4.29
C ALA A 191 -6.45 21.22 -5.21
N VAL A 192 -6.21 19.92 -5.41
CA VAL A 192 -5.19 19.37 -6.31
C VAL A 192 -5.51 19.69 -7.77
N ALA A 193 -6.78 19.58 -8.19
CA ALA A 193 -7.19 19.92 -9.54
C ALA A 193 -6.97 21.41 -9.86
N ARG A 194 -7.18 22.29 -8.88
CA ARG A 194 -6.92 23.75 -9.03
C ARG A 194 -5.42 24.03 -9.15
N GLN A 195 -4.59 23.48 -8.29
CA GLN A 195 -3.14 23.65 -8.36
C GLN A 195 -2.55 23.09 -9.67
N LEU A 196 -3.05 21.96 -10.13
CA LEU A 196 -2.65 21.37 -11.40
C LEU A 196 -3.02 22.25 -12.58
N LYS A 197 -4.20 22.88 -12.53
CA LYS A 197 -4.66 23.82 -13.56
C LYS A 197 -3.78 25.07 -13.63
N ASP A 198 -3.44 25.64 -12.47
CA ASP A 198 -2.53 26.78 -12.37
C ASP A 198 -1.14 26.45 -12.91
N PHE A 199 -0.63 25.25 -12.64
CA PHE A 199 0.66 24.78 -13.16
C PHE A 199 0.66 24.58 -14.68
N ILE A 200 -0.46 24.12 -15.25
CA ILE A 200 -0.63 23.98 -16.70
C ILE A 200 -0.68 25.35 -17.39
N GLU A 201 -1.37 26.29 -16.81
CA GLU A 201 -1.46 27.66 -17.33
C GLU A 201 -0.09 28.37 -17.29
N GLN A 202 0.68 28.18 -16.22
CA GLN A 202 2.06 28.68 -16.12
C GLN A 202 3.01 28.01 -17.13
N GLY A 203 2.89 26.70 -17.35
CA GLY A 203 3.69 26.00 -18.37
C GLY A 203 3.37 26.42 -19.80
N LYS A 204 2.13 26.82 -20.08
CA LYS A 204 1.72 27.34 -21.39
C LYS A 204 2.28 28.74 -21.69
N ILE A 205 2.58 29.51 -20.65
CA ILE A 205 3.17 30.85 -20.77
C ILE A 205 4.64 30.77 -21.20
N LEU A 206 5.34 29.67 -20.92
CA LEU A 206 6.73 29.47 -21.32
C LEU A 206 6.89 28.99 -22.78
N ASP A 207 5.82 28.43 -23.38
CA ASP A 207 5.85 27.88 -24.75
C ASP A 207 5.35 28.91 -25.83
N THR A 208 4.98 30.12 -25.41
CA THR A 208 4.48 31.17 -26.30
C THR A 208 5.47 32.34 -26.50
N THR A 209 6.74 32.19 -26.09
CA THR A 209 7.78 33.22 -26.21
C THR A 209 8.98 32.75 -27.08
N GLU A 210 8.73 32.05 -28.17
CA GLU A 210 9.68 31.94 -29.30
C GLU A 210 8.99 32.31 -30.62
#